data_4804d60169faaaee059c9852d40eaa26
#
_entry.id   4804d60169faaaee059c9852d40eaa26
#
_cell.length_a   1.000
_cell.length_b   1.000
_cell.length_c   1.000
_cell.angle_alpha   90.00
_cell.angle_beta   90.00
_cell.angle_gamma   90.00
#
_symmetry.space_group_name_H-M   'P 1'
#
loop_
_entity.id
_entity.type
_entity.pdbx_description
1 polymer ?
#
loop_
_entity_poly.entity_id
_entity_poly.type
_entity_poly.pdbx_seq_one_letter_code
_entity_poly.pdbx_strand_id
1 'polypeptide(L)'
;AALIRYREEKQLYDEAPFRVYLDEDLFGDIDYLPLNPGESFGRLRIMELDEYPRPREIVLYRSLPNEMPRSAGIITEVRQTPLSHVNLRAIQDKVPNAFIAEATQLEEIRSLAGEYVYYRVDADGFTLRPAKDDEVEAHFAKLRPVKAQKPSRDLEATQIRALDEIGFGDWKSVGVKAANLAAMRSFELSDGVVPRGFAVPFHFYHVFMNHNGFYERATELLSEEEGRTTETLRKELREFRALIRSGDFPDDLLGSLAEVHASFPEGTSLRCRSSTNNEDLPGFSGAGLYDSCTHRIEEGHIAKSIKQVFASLWNFRAVQEREFYRIDHMLTAMGVLIHPNYDEEEANGVAVTTDILYRTEGSYYLNTQVGEDLVTNPEEASVPEELLLDWFDAGKTKVMRRSNQTKGELILSAKHLEKLRESLGIIHNRFAKLYGYSYEAEDFAMEVEFKVTREGALSIKQARPWVFSE
;
A
#
# COMPACT_ATOMS: atom_id res chain seq x y z
N ALA A 1 -7.60 22.60 -16.67
CA ALA A 1 -8.73 22.27 -17.57
C ALA A 1 -10.06 22.58 -16.91
N ALA A 2 -10.39 22.06 -15.71
CA ALA A 2 -11.69 22.27 -15.04
C ALA A 2 -11.97 23.75 -14.73
N LEU A 3 -11.03 24.51 -14.21
CA LEU A 3 -11.16 25.96 -13.95
C LEU A 3 -11.40 26.79 -15.22
N ILE A 4 -10.76 26.41 -16.33
CA ILE A 4 -10.97 27.10 -17.62
C ILE A 4 -12.41 26.84 -18.09
N ARG A 5 -12.83 25.59 -18.05
CA ARG A 5 -14.19 25.21 -18.44
C ARG A 5 -15.26 25.84 -17.53
N TYR A 6 -15.05 25.90 -16.24
CA TYR A 6 -15.93 26.58 -15.31
C TYR A 6 -16.08 28.07 -15.66
N ARG A 7 -14.99 28.77 -16.00
CA ARG A 7 -15.03 30.18 -16.40
C ARG A 7 -15.75 30.37 -17.71
N GLU A 8 -15.58 29.47 -18.68
CA GLU A 8 -16.25 29.51 -19.99
C GLU A 8 -17.73 29.19 -19.87
N GLU A 9 -18.14 28.31 -19.00
CA GLU A 9 -19.52 27.84 -18.79
C GLU A 9 -20.20 28.48 -17.57
N LYS A 10 -19.62 29.50 -16.96
CA LYS A 10 -20.10 30.11 -15.69
C LYS A 10 -21.56 30.53 -15.79
N GLN A 11 -22.00 31.10 -16.91
CA GLN A 11 -23.39 31.54 -17.08
C GLN A 11 -24.35 30.33 -17.04
N LEU A 12 -23.99 29.18 -17.60
CA LEU A 12 -24.79 27.95 -17.54
C LEU A 12 -24.90 27.44 -16.10
N TYR A 13 -23.84 27.54 -15.31
CA TYR A 13 -23.85 27.13 -13.91
C TYR A 13 -24.64 28.09 -13.02
N ASP A 14 -24.57 29.40 -13.29
CA ASP A 14 -25.37 30.42 -12.59
C ASP A 14 -26.88 30.27 -12.82
N GLU A 15 -27.30 29.75 -13.98
CA GLU A 15 -28.70 29.49 -14.36
C GLU A 15 -29.20 28.09 -13.95
N ALA A 16 -28.31 27.22 -13.48
CA ALA A 16 -28.65 25.85 -13.09
C ALA A 16 -29.48 25.80 -11.80
N PRO A 17 -30.38 24.81 -11.63
CA PRO A 17 -31.19 24.65 -10.41
C PRO A 17 -30.36 24.11 -9.22
N PHE A 18 -29.04 24.03 -9.34
CA PHE A 18 -28.07 23.60 -8.30
C PHE A 18 -26.94 24.63 -8.24
N ARG A 19 -26.29 24.70 -7.07
CA ARG A 19 -25.10 25.53 -6.91
C ARG A 19 -23.85 24.73 -7.26
N VAL A 20 -22.99 25.32 -8.07
CA VAL A 20 -21.64 24.83 -8.35
C VAL A 20 -20.66 25.60 -7.47
N TYR A 21 -19.87 24.89 -6.70
CA TYR A 21 -18.80 25.43 -5.89
C TYR A 21 -17.48 24.97 -6.46
N LEU A 22 -16.51 25.85 -6.52
CA LEU A 22 -15.12 25.48 -6.71
C LEU A 22 -14.54 25.03 -5.36
N ASP A 23 -13.46 24.28 -5.37
CA ASP A 23 -12.70 23.95 -4.16
C ASP A 23 -12.28 25.23 -3.41
N GLU A 24 -11.95 26.30 -4.13
CA GLU A 24 -11.67 27.62 -3.56
C GLU A 24 -12.87 28.21 -2.80
N ASP A 25 -14.10 28.01 -3.30
CA ASP A 25 -15.31 28.53 -2.65
C ASP A 25 -15.65 27.80 -1.35
N LEU A 26 -15.32 26.51 -1.27
CA LEU A 26 -15.62 25.66 -0.10
C LEU A 26 -14.49 25.67 0.93
N PHE A 27 -13.29 25.89 0.49
CA PHE A 27 -12.10 25.62 1.27
C PHE A 27 -11.01 26.70 1.11
N GLY A 28 -11.27 27.79 0.39
CA GLY A 28 -10.31 28.87 0.13
C GLY A 28 -9.77 29.52 1.39
N ASP A 29 -10.53 29.46 2.48
CA ASP A 29 -10.17 30.00 3.79
C ASP A 29 -9.33 29.02 4.66
N ILE A 30 -8.98 27.82 4.13
CA ILE A 30 -8.17 26.86 4.88
C ILE A 30 -6.72 26.94 4.40
N ASP A 31 -5.89 27.61 5.15
CA ASP A 31 -4.45 27.76 4.86
C ASP A 31 -3.61 26.60 5.40
N TYR A 32 -4.15 25.83 6.35
CA TYR A 32 -3.45 24.74 7.00
C TYR A 32 -4.39 23.56 7.31
N LEU A 33 -3.94 22.35 7.03
CA LEU A 33 -4.64 21.12 7.42
C LEU A 33 -3.64 20.06 7.89
N PRO A 34 -3.64 19.68 9.19
CA PRO A 34 -2.84 18.58 9.67
C PRO A 34 -3.42 17.26 9.14
N LEU A 35 -2.58 16.45 8.51
CA LEU A 35 -2.96 15.15 7.96
C LEU A 35 -2.37 14.00 8.77
N ASN A 36 -1.13 14.14 9.21
CA ASN A 36 -0.48 13.25 10.16
C ASN A 36 0.34 14.08 11.15
N PRO A 37 -0.19 14.36 12.35
CA PRO A 37 0.55 15.09 13.40
C PRO A 37 1.81 14.33 13.82
N GLY A 38 2.83 15.07 14.24
CA GLY A 38 4.10 14.48 14.68
C GLY A 38 5.27 15.44 14.47
N GLU A 39 6.46 14.99 14.79
CA GLU A 39 7.70 15.76 14.62
C GLU A 39 8.79 14.94 13.95
N SER A 40 9.66 15.61 13.22
CA SER A 40 10.82 15.00 12.57
C SER A 40 11.90 16.02 12.29
N PHE A 41 13.05 15.50 11.85
CA PHE A 41 14.19 16.27 11.41
C PHE A 41 14.58 15.83 9.99
N GLY A 42 15.06 16.74 9.17
CA GLY A 42 15.50 16.40 7.83
C GLY A 42 15.93 17.61 7.03
N ARG A 43 16.46 17.37 5.85
CA ARG A 43 16.81 18.44 4.92
C ARG A 43 15.58 18.87 4.15
N LEU A 44 15.21 20.15 4.25
CA LEU A 44 14.04 20.67 3.53
C LEU A 44 14.32 20.74 2.04
N ARG A 45 13.47 20.11 1.24
CA ARG A 45 13.55 20.16 -0.22
C ARG A 45 12.22 20.50 -0.85
N ILE A 46 12.25 21.45 -1.78
CA ILE A 46 11.13 21.69 -2.71
C ILE A 46 11.33 20.72 -3.86
N MET A 47 10.30 19.90 -4.16
CA MET A 47 10.39 18.75 -5.06
C MET A 47 9.59 19.00 -6.34
N GLU A 48 10.13 18.55 -7.46
CA GLU A 48 9.37 18.33 -8.68
C GLU A 48 8.78 16.90 -8.68
N LEU A 49 7.75 16.65 -9.49
CA LEU A 49 7.01 15.37 -9.47
C LEU A 49 7.83 14.16 -9.94
N ASP A 50 8.86 14.39 -10.75
CA ASP A 50 9.77 13.36 -11.27
C ASP A 50 11.01 13.14 -10.38
N GLU A 51 11.15 13.93 -9.31
CA GLU A 51 12.21 13.76 -8.33
C GLU A 51 11.84 12.76 -7.24
N TYR A 52 12.86 12.10 -6.68
CA TYR A 52 12.72 11.14 -5.61
C TYR A 52 13.36 11.67 -4.33
N PRO A 53 12.61 11.70 -3.22
CA PRO A 53 13.16 12.08 -1.93
C PRO A 53 14.13 11.02 -1.39
N ARG A 54 14.99 11.47 -0.49
CA ARG A 54 15.80 10.61 0.35
C ARG A 54 15.13 10.43 1.72
N PRO A 55 15.44 9.35 2.45
CA PRO A 55 14.82 9.08 3.76
C PRO A 55 15.00 10.17 4.82
N ARG A 56 16.02 11.02 4.67
CA ARG A 56 16.34 12.12 5.59
C ARG A 56 15.94 13.50 5.05
N GLU A 57 15.00 13.55 4.11
CA GLU A 57 14.52 14.80 3.54
C GLU A 57 13.07 15.07 3.96
N ILE A 58 12.79 16.28 4.35
CA ILE A 58 11.44 16.83 4.50
C ILE A 58 11.09 17.45 3.15
N VAL A 59 10.02 16.97 2.55
CA VAL A 59 9.70 17.30 1.15
C VAL A 59 8.49 18.20 1.06
N LEU A 60 8.58 19.21 0.18
CA LEU A 60 7.48 20.09 -0.16
C LEU A 60 7.11 19.85 -1.62
N TYR A 61 5.87 19.43 -1.85
CA TYR A 61 5.31 19.22 -3.18
C TYR A 61 4.23 20.25 -3.50
N ARG A 62 4.29 20.82 -4.72
CA ARG A 62 3.22 21.67 -5.28
C ARG A 62 2.05 20.88 -5.82
N SER A 63 2.25 19.61 -6.12
CA SER A 63 1.24 18.66 -6.57
C SER A 63 1.54 17.29 -5.97
N LEU A 64 0.55 16.41 -5.85
CA LEU A 64 0.76 15.08 -5.27
C LEU A 64 1.54 14.19 -6.23
N PRO A 65 2.68 13.59 -5.81
CA PRO A 65 3.38 12.61 -6.62
C PRO A 65 2.59 11.30 -6.70
N ASN A 66 2.70 10.57 -7.81
CA ASN A 66 2.06 9.26 -7.97
C ASN A 66 2.69 8.18 -7.07
N GLU A 67 3.97 8.34 -6.75
CA GLU A 67 4.70 7.45 -5.84
C GLU A 67 5.35 8.29 -4.74
N MET A 68 5.19 7.84 -3.49
CA MET A 68 5.80 8.48 -2.34
C MET A 68 6.85 7.56 -1.70
N PRO A 69 8.14 7.68 -2.05
CA PRO A 69 9.22 7.03 -1.34
C PRO A 69 9.34 7.57 0.09
N ARG A 70 10.13 6.87 0.93
CA ARG A 70 10.37 7.30 2.30
C ARG A 70 10.98 8.70 2.34
N SER A 71 10.40 9.54 3.19
CA SER A 71 10.89 10.88 3.52
C SER A 71 10.85 11.09 5.04
N ALA A 72 11.43 12.15 5.53
CA ALA A 72 11.40 12.51 6.95
C ALA A 72 10.17 13.34 7.33
N GLY A 73 9.45 13.90 6.37
CA GLY A 73 8.25 14.69 6.57
C GLY A 73 7.72 15.19 5.24
N ILE A 74 6.44 15.53 5.21
CA ILE A 74 5.74 15.89 3.98
C ILE A 74 4.99 17.21 4.18
N ILE A 75 5.16 18.11 3.23
CA ILE A 75 4.40 19.35 3.08
C ILE A 75 3.80 19.34 1.68
N THR A 76 2.52 19.66 1.52
CA THR A 76 1.89 19.78 0.21
C THR A 76 1.13 21.09 0.08
N GLU A 77 1.20 21.71 -1.09
CA GLU A 77 0.35 22.88 -1.46
C GLU A 77 -1.01 22.46 -2.03
N VAL A 78 -1.18 21.15 -2.28
CA VAL A 78 -2.45 20.56 -2.72
C VAL A 78 -3.06 19.79 -1.56
N ARG A 79 -4.35 19.96 -1.36
CA ARG A 79 -5.07 19.23 -0.33
C ARG A 79 -5.08 17.74 -0.63
N GLN A 80 -4.83 17.01 0.42
CA GLN A 80 -4.91 15.56 0.43
C GLN A 80 -6.18 15.12 1.14
N THR A 81 -6.69 13.97 0.74
CA THR A 81 -7.66 13.25 1.57
C THR A 81 -6.90 12.46 2.65
N PRO A 82 -7.52 12.19 3.80
CA PRO A 82 -6.89 11.38 4.86
C PRO A 82 -6.37 10.02 4.40
N LEU A 83 -7.00 9.41 3.39
CA LEU A 83 -6.57 8.15 2.77
C LEU A 83 -5.82 8.33 1.44
N SER A 84 -5.32 9.51 1.14
CA SER A 84 -4.40 9.65 0.00
C SER A 84 -3.20 8.73 0.22
N HIS A 85 -2.65 8.17 -0.86
CA HIS A 85 -1.46 7.32 -0.78
C HIS A 85 -0.26 8.04 -0.13
N VAL A 86 -0.18 9.37 -0.28
CA VAL A 86 0.84 10.21 0.37
C VAL A 86 0.62 10.24 1.88
N ASN A 87 -0.63 10.45 2.35
CA ASN A 87 -0.90 10.47 3.78
C ASN A 87 -0.82 9.08 4.42
N LEU A 88 -1.33 8.06 3.75
CA LEU A 88 -1.15 6.68 4.22
C LEU A 88 0.32 6.33 4.36
N ARG A 89 1.17 6.82 3.45
CA ARG A 89 2.61 6.65 3.56
C ARG A 89 3.20 7.42 4.75
N ALA A 90 2.75 8.64 4.99
CA ALA A 90 3.18 9.43 6.16
C ALA A 90 2.84 8.70 7.48
N ILE A 91 1.63 8.14 7.59
CA ILE A 91 1.20 7.35 8.74
C ILE A 91 2.08 6.10 8.89
N GLN A 92 2.32 5.35 7.82
CA GLN A 92 3.16 4.15 7.85
C GLN A 92 4.61 4.43 8.26
N ASP A 93 5.16 5.54 7.77
CA ASP A 93 6.53 5.95 8.07
C ASP A 93 6.63 6.72 9.40
N LYS A 94 5.50 7.01 10.06
CA LYS A 94 5.40 7.82 11.29
C LYS A 94 6.07 9.19 11.13
N VAL A 95 5.77 9.87 10.03
CA VAL A 95 6.35 11.17 9.71
C VAL A 95 5.29 12.25 9.62
N PRO A 96 5.58 13.51 10.05
CA PRO A 96 4.62 14.59 9.99
C PRO A 96 4.20 14.89 8.54
N ASN A 97 2.90 15.12 8.32
CA ASN A 97 2.33 15.48 7.03
C ASN A 97 1.26 16.56 7.21
N ALA A 98 1.38 17.66 6.47
CA ALA A 98 0.39 18.71 6.44
C ALA A 98 0.20 19.29 5.03
N PHE A 99 -1.02 19.75 4.76
CA PHE A 99 -1.29 20.72 3.72
C PHE A 99 -1.02 22.12 4.28
N ILE A 100 -0.25 22.90 3.54
CA ILE A 100 0.07 24.31 3.84
C ILE A 100 -0.10 25.09 2.54
N ALA A 101 -1.09 25.99 2.52
CA ALA A 101 -1.36 26.80 1.35
C ALA A 101 -0.15 27.67 0.99
N GLU A 102 0.18 27.74 -0.30
CA GLU A 102 1.27 28.57 -0.83
C GLU A 102 2.61 28.42 -0.07
N ALA A 103 2.89 27.24 0.48
CA ALA A 103 4.06 26.95 1.30
C ALA A 103 5.40 27.41 0.67
N THR A 104 5.53 27.30 -0.66
CA THR A 104 6.73 27.77 -1.38
C THR A 104 6.88 29.30 -1.39
N GLN A 105 5.83 30.03 -1.05
CA GLN A 105 5.85 31.50 -0.97
C GLN A 105 6.11 32.00 0.45
N LEU A 106 5.90 31.17 1.48
CA LEU A 106 6.16 31.52 2.86
C LEU A 106 7.68 31.72 3.09
N GLU A 107 8.07 32.91 3.58
CA GLU A 107 9.47 33.27 3.82
C GLU A 107 10.15 32.33 4.81
N GLU A 108 9.40 31.88 5.85
CA GLU A 108 9.88 30.92 6.85
C GLU A 108 10.21 29.54 6.26
N ILE A 109 9.56 29.13 5.18
CA ILE A 109 9.83 27.88 4.48
C ILE A 109 10.92 28.11 3.42
N ARG A 110 10.77 29.16 2.63
CA ARG A 110 11.68 29.45 1.52
C ARG A 110 13.12 29.71 1.96
N SER A 111 13.31 30.41 3.08
CA SER A 111 14.65 30.72 3.61
C SER A 111 15.38 29.48 4.14
N LEU A 112 14.65 28.39 4.46
CA LEU A 112 15.20 27.15 4.98
C LEU A 112 15.35 26.07 3.91
N ALA A 113 14.99 26.33 2.66
CA ALA A 113 15.14 25.37 1.56
C ALA A 113 16.61 24.97 1.37
N GLY A 114 16.89 23.68 1.44
CA GLY A 114 18.24 23.11 1.35
C GLY A 114 18.96 22.96 2.68
N GLU A 115 18.42 23.45 3.78
CA GLU A 115 19.00 23.36 5.12
C GLU A 115 18.40 22.19 5.91
N TYR A 116 19.08 21.74 6.96
CA TYR A 116 18.48 20.83 7.94
C TYR A 116 17.51 21.58 8.85
N VAL A 117 16.30 21.03 8.99
CA VAL A 117 15.22 21.63 9.77
C VAL A 117 14.61 20.63 10.74
N TYR A 118 14.06 21.17 11.83
CA TYR A 118 13.04 20.51 12.63
C TYR A 118 11.68 20.91 12.08
N TYR A 119 10.82 19.91 11.85
CA TYR A 119 9.47 20.08 11.35
C TYR A 119 8.48 19.37 12.27
N ARG A 120 7.47 20.11 12.72
CA ARG A 120 6.41 19.58 13.57
C ARG A 120 5.05 20.01 13.03
N VAL A 121 4.11 19.08 13.07
CA VAL A 121 2.70 19.25 12.67
C VAL A 121 1.84 19.04 13.93
N ASP A 122 1.08 20.05 14.30
CA ASP A 122 0.12 20.04 15.40
C ASP A 122 -1.30 20.26 14.84
N ALA A 123 -2.32 20.15 15.69
CA ALA A 123 -3.71 20.38 15.30
C ALA A 123 -3.97 21.81 14.79
N ASP A 124 -3.29 22.80 15.36
CA ASP A 124 -3.55 24.22 15.14
C ASP A 124 -2.50 24.90 14.25
N GLY A 125 -1.45 24.19 13.82
CA GLY A 125 -0.39 24.76 13.00
C GLY A 125 0.84 23.88 12.89
N PHE A 126 1.89 24.43 12.29
CA PHE A 126 3.18 23.76 12.14
C PHE A 126 4.31 24.60 12.75
N THR A 127 5.42 23.92 13.03
CA THR A 127 6.68 24.55 13.42
C THR A 127 7.77 24.13 12.47
N LEU A 128 8.47 25.09 11.88
CA LEU A 128 9.65 24.87 11.07
C LEU A 128 10.78 25.74 11.57
N ARG A 129 11.92 25.14 11.93
CA ARG A 129 13.11 25.86 12.40
C ARG A 129 14.39 25.21 11.91
N PRO A 130 15.51 25.94 11.81
CA PRO A 130 16.81 25.33 11.59
C PRO A 130 17.11 24.24 12.63
N ALA A 131 17.74 23.16 12.21
CA ALA A 131 18.20 22.09 13.07
C ALA A 131 19.72 21.92 12.95
N LYS A 132 20.37 21.54 14.06
CA LYS A 132 21.78 21.21 14.07
C LYS A 132 22.00 19.77 13.66
N ASP A 133 23.17 19.47 13.12
CA ASP A 133 23.54 18.11 12.67
C ASP A 133 23.40 17.07 13.79
N ASP A 134 23.74 17.44 15.04
CA ASP A 134 23.64 16.54 16.20
C ASP A 134 22.17 16.23 16.57
N GLU A 135 21.24 17.19 16.42
CA GLU A 135 19.80 16.94 16.60
C GLU A 135 19.29 15.95 15.52
N VAL A 136 19.70 16.17 14.26
CA VAL A 136 19.33 15.31 13.13
C VAL A 136 19.84 13.89 13.33
N GLU A 137 21.13 13.72 13.63
CA GLU A 137 21.72 12.40 13.84
C GLU A 137 21.11 11.67 15.05
N ALA A 138 20.85 12.38 16.16
CA ALA A 138 20.21 11.81 17.34
C ALA A 138 18.78 11.33 17.05
N HIS A 139 18.03 12.07 16.22
CA HIS A 139 16.68 11.68 15.80
C HIS A 139 16.70 10.40 14.95
N PHE A 140 17.51 10.35 13.89
CA PHE A 140 17.58 9.19 13.02
C PHE A 140 18.18 7.96 13.71
N ALA A 141 19.09 8.15 14.65
CA ALA A 141 19.60 7.05 15.48
C ALA A 141 18.50 6.37 16.32
N LYS A 142 17.48 7.13 16.78
CA LYS A 142 16.33 6.58 17.51
C LYS A 142 15.37 5.81 16.62
N LEU A 143 15.16 6.27 15.36
CA LEU A 143 14.23 5.65 14.42
C LEU A 143 14.76 4.34 13.81
N ARG A 144 16.09 4.24 13.66
CA ARG A 144 16.73 3.06 13.08
C ARG A 144 16.78 1.92 14.12
N PRO A 145 16.29 0.71 13.81
CA PRO A 145 16.39 -0.41 14.72
C PRO A 145 17.85 -0.67 15.16
N VAL A 146 18.07 -0.83 16.45
CA VAL A 146 19.42 -1.07 17.01
C VAL A 146 19.98 -2.40 16.52
N LYS A 147 19.12 -3.42 16.42
CA LYS A 147 19.51 -4.78 16.00
C LYS A 147 19.12 -5.02 14.54
N ALA A 148 19.99 -5.74 13.82
CA ALA A 148 19.65 -6.25 12.51
C ALA A 148 18.46 -7.21 12.60
N GLN A 149 17.50 -7.08 11.68
CA GLN A 149 16.32 -7.93 11.60
C GLN A 149 16.59 -9.06 10.60
N LYS A 150 16.39 -10.29 11.02
CA LYS A 150 16.57 -11.49 10.19
C LYS A 150 15.21 -12.10 9.91
N PRO A 151 14.63 -11.90 8.71
CA PRO A 151 13.35 -12.51 8.35
C PRO A 151 13.43 -14.03 8.47
N SER A 152 12.48 -14.62 9.18
CA SER A 152 12.37 -16.07 9.24
C SER A 152 11.90 -16.62 7.91
N ARG A 153 12.53 -17.68 7.41
CA ARG A 153 12.09 -18.40 6.22
C ARG A 153 12.20 -19.90 6.40
N ASP A 154 11.21 -20.61 5.93
CA ASP A 154 11.21 -22.07 5.83
C ASP A 154 11.36 -22.46 4.35
N LEU A 155 12.39 -23.20 4.01
CA LEU A 155 12.70 -23.71 2.67
C LEU A 155 12.38 -25.19 2.50
N GLU A 156 11.91 -25.87 3.58
CA GLU A 156 11.55 -27.29 3.54
C GLU A 156 10.20 -27.51 2.83
N ALA A 157 9.34 -26.48 2.81
CA ALA A 157 8.11 -26.49 2.03
C ALA A 157 8.45 -26.29 0.54
N THR A 158 8.61 -27.40 -0.20
CA THR A 158 9.08 -27.39 -1.58
C THR A 158 7.97 -27.40 -2.64
N GLN A 159 6.72 -27.67 -2.23
CA GLN A 159 5.60 -27.82 -3.17
C GLN A 159 4.71 -26.57 -3.18
N ILE A 160 4.15 -26.25 -4.35
CA ILE A 160 3.05 -25.30 -4.46
C ILE A 160 1.82 -25.97 -3.85
N ARG A 161 1.12 -25.27 -2.96
CA ARG A 161 -0.07 -25.80 -2.27
C ARG A 161 -1.28 -24.92 -2.54
N ALA A 162 -2.45 -25.55 -2.63
CA ALA A 162 -3.71 -24.82 -2.65
C ALA A 162 -3.92 -24.05 -1.32
N LEU A 163 -4.61 -22.91 -1.36
CA LEU A 163 -4.88 -22.11 -0.16
C LEU A 163 -5.68 -22.89 0.89
N ASP A 164 -6.46 -23.89 0.47
CA ASP A 164 -7.22 -24.76 1.39
C ASP A 164 -6.34 -25.77 2.15
N GLU A 165 -5.08 -25.95 1.73
CA GLU A 165 -4.09 -26.86 2.32
C GLU A 165 -3.08 -26.17 3.23
N ILE A 166 -3.13 -24.84 3.33
CA ILE A 166 -2.24 -24.03 4.14
C ILE A 166 -3.06 -23.15 5.09
N GLY A 167 -2.42 -22.65 6.13
CA GLY A 167 -3.07 -21.80 7.12
C GLY A 167 -2.21 -20.66 7.59
N PHE A 168 -2.67 -19.97 8.61
CA PHE A 168 -2.01 -18.78 9.17
C PHE A 168 -0.55 -19.06 9.58
N GLY A 169 -0.25 -20.24 10.13
CA GLY A 169 1.11 -20.60 10.58
C GLY A 169 2.13 -20.82 9.45
N ASP A 170 1.68 -20.99 8.20
CA ASP A 170 2.56 -21.25 7.05
C ASP A 170 3.26 -19.99 6.49
N TRP A 171 3.08 -18.83 7.12
CA TRP A 171 3.66 -17.57 6.65
C TRP A 171 5.19 -17.63 6.47
N LYS A 172 5.89 -18.50 7.22
CA LYS A 172 7.35 -18.68 7.12
C LYS A 172 7.79 -19.34 5.82
N SER A 173 6.88 -20.04 5.14
CA SER A 173 7.15 -20.73 3.87
C SER A 173 6.49 -20.08 2.66
N VAL A 174 5.35 -19.38 2.82
CA VAL A 174 4.58 -18.82 1.69
C VAL A 174 4.39 -17.30 1.75
N GLY A 175 4.80 -16.67 2.86
CA GLY A 175 4.63 -15.24 3.11
C GLY A 175 3.27 -14.88 3.70
N VAL A 176 3.20 -13.68 4.27
CA VAL A 176 2.07 -13.25 5.10
C VAL A 176 0.79 -13.08 4.29
N LYS A 177 0.86 -12.50 3.08
CA LYS A 177 -0.36 -12.30 2.26
C LYS A 177 -1.02 -13.62 1.88
N ALA A 178 -0.23 -14.64 1.48
CA ALA A 178 -0.76 -15.95 1.15
C ALA A 178 -1.33 -16.66 2.39
N ALA A 179 -0.61 -16.61 3.51
CA ALA A 179 -1.05 -17.21 4.78
C ALA A 179 -2.33 -16.56 5.33
N ASN A 180 -2.45 -15.23 5.27
CA ASN A 180 -3.66 -14.54 5.70
C ASN A 180 -4.87 -14.86 4.79
N LEU A 181 -4.67 -14.90 3.46
CA LEU A 181 -5.75 -15.28 2.56
C LEU A 181 -6.18 -16.73 2.77
N ALA A 182 -5.23 -17.65 2.97
CA ALA A 182 -5.50 -19.04 3.31
C ALA A 182 -6.25 -19.19 4.64
N ALA A 183 -5.84 -18.44 5.68
CA ALA A 183 -6.55 -18.41 6.95
C ALA A 183 -8.02 -18.00 6.77
N MET A 184 -8.32 -16.97 5.99
CA MET A 184 -9.67 -16.52 5.71
C MET A 184 -10.53 -17.59 5.02
N ARG A 185 -9.94 -18.50 4.24
CA ARG A 185 -10.69 -19.61 3.64
C ARG A 185 -11.21 -20.63 4.67
N SER A 186 -10.58 -20.66 5.85
CA SER A 186 -11.05 -21.50 6.98
C SER A 186 -12.04 -20.79 7.91
N PHE A 187 -12.32 -19.50 7.68
CA PHE A 187 -13.31 -18.74 8.47
C PHE A 187 -14.73 -19.05 7.97
N GLU A 188 -15.73 -18.79 8.79
CA GLU A 188 -17.14 -18.97 8.42
C GLU A 188 -17.65 -17.83 7.51
N LEU A 189 -16.88 -17.47 6.50
CA LEU A 189 -17.27 -16.51 5.49
C LEU A 189 -18.21 -17.16 4.46
N SER A 190 -19.09 -16.36 3.87
CA SER A 190 -19.99 -16.84 2.82
C SER A 190 -19.20 -17.40 1.63
N ASP A 191 -19.75 -18.44 0.98
CA ASP A 191 -19.12 -19.06 -0.18
C ASP A 191 -18.73 -18.05 -1.26
N GLY A 192 -17.53 -18.20 -1.80
CA GLY A 192 -17.01 -17.35 -2.89
C GLY A 192 -16.49 -15.98 -2.46
N VAL A 193 -16.60 -15.58 -1.18
CA VAL A 193 -16.05 -14.30 -0.70
C VAL A 193 -14.53 -14.28 -0.74
N VAL A 194 -13.89 -15.40 -0.42
CA VAL A 194 -12.43 -15.54 -0.52
C VAL A 194 -12.09 -16.39 -1.74
N PRO A 195 -11.28 -15.89 -2.68
CA PRO A 195 -10.96 -16.63 -3.90
C PRO A 195 -10.21 -17.93 -3.60
N ARG A 196 -10.39 -18.92 -4.47
CA ARG A 196 -9.48 -20.07 -4.55
C ARG A 196 -8.16 -19.63 -5.13
N GLY A 197 -7.10 -20.34 -4.77
CA GLY A 197 -5.78 -20.02 -5.31
C GLY A 197 -4.71 -20.95 -4.79
N PHE A 198 -3.47 -20.60 -5.11
CA PHE A 198 -2.28 -21.36 -4.75
C PHE A 198 -1.22 -20.43 -4.18
N ALA A 199 -0.38 -20.98 -3.32
CA ALA A 199 0.80 -20.30 -2.81
C ALA A 199 2.08 -20.98 -3.28
N VAL A 200 2.91 -20.23 -4.01
CA VAL A 200 4.26 -20.63 -4.41
C VAL A 200 5.19 -20.32 -3.23
N PRO A 201 5.86 -21.33 -2.65
CA PRO A 201 6.66 -21.15 -1.45
C PRO A 201 8.01 -20.47 -1.74
N PHE A 202 8.66 -19.95 -0.70
CA PHE A 202 9.99 -19.34 -0.77
C PHE A 202 11.07 -20.24 -1.35
N HIS A 203 10.89 -21.56 -1.28
CA HIS A 203 11.76 -22.53 -1.90
C HIS A 203 11.97 -22.23 -3.39
N PHE A 204 10.89 -21.88 -4.13
CA PHE A 204 10.97 -21.57 -5.56
C PHE A 204 11.86 -20.35 -5.82
N TYR A 205 11.70 -19.29 -5.04
CA TYR A 205 12.57 -18.12 -5.13
C TYR A 205 14.01 -18.47 -4.82
N HIS A 206 14.25 -19.24 -3.74
CA HIS A 206 15.59 -19.63 -3.31
C HIS A 206 16.30 -20.48 -4.37
N VAL A 207 15.64 -21.50 -4.90
CA VAL A 207 16.22 -22.36 -5.96
C VAL A 207 16.47 -21.54 -7.22
N PHE A 208 15.53 -20.70 -7.63
CA PHE A 208 15.71 -19.84 -8.80
C PHE A 208 16.90 -18.88 -8.65
N MET A 209 17.06 -18.23 -7.50
CA MET A 209 18.17 -17.32 -7.24
C MET A 209 19.54 -18.04 -7.27
N ASN A 210 19.62 -19.23 -6.66
CA ASN A 210 20.83 -20.05 -6.68
C ASN A 210 21.16 -20.56 -8.09
N HIS A 211 20.16 -21.09 -8.81
CA HIS A 211 20.34 -21.66 -10.16
C HIS A 211 20.97 -20.66 -11.15
N ASN A 212 20.63 -19.37 -10.99
CA ASN A 212 21.12 -18.30 -11.87
C ASN A 212 22.33 -17.54 -11.30
N GLY A 213 22.87 -17.89 -10.13
CA GLY A 213 23.96 -17.15 -9.47
C GLY A 213 23.56 -15.74 -9.01
N PHE A 214 22.26 -15.52 -8.76
CA PHE A 214 21.76 -14.17 -8.42
C PHE A 214 22.05 -13.76 -6.98
N TYR A 215 22.28 -14.70 -6.05
CA TYR A 215 22.72 -14.35 -4.70
C TYR A 215 24.12 -13.77 -4.67
N GLU A 216 25.04 -14.34 -5.46
CA GLU A 216 26.40 -13.82 -5.62
C GLU A 216 26.34 -12.42 -6.21
N ARG A 217 25.56 -12.23 -7.28
CA ARG A 217 25.38 -10.93 -7.91
C ARG A 217 24.74 -9.90 -6.99
N ALA A 218 23.76 -10.29 -6.17
CA ALA A 218 23.14 -9.44 -5.18
C ALA A 218 24.14 -9.03 -4.07
N THR A 219 25.01 -9.95 -3.64
CA THR A 219 26.07 -9.66 -2.66
C THR A 219 27.06 -8.62 -3.20
N GLU A 220 27.50 -8.78 -4.45
CA GLU A 220 28.37 -7.79 -5.12
C GLU A 220 27.69 -6.42 -5.19
N LEU A 221 26.40 -6.39 -5.61
CA LEU A 221 25.63 -5.17 -5.76
C LEU A 221 25.42 -4.44 -4.42
N LEU A 222 25.24 -5.19 -3.32
CA LEU A 222 25.03 -4.61 -1.99
C LEU A 222 26.33 -4.28 -1.25
N SER A 223 27.49 -4.71 -1.76
CA SER A 223 28.77 -4.32 -1.19
C SER A 223 28.92 -2.79 -1.29
N GLU A 224 29.38 -2.16 -0.19
CA GLU A 224 29.61 -0.72 -0.14
C GLU A 224 30.76 -0.37 -1.08
N GLU A 225 30.47 0.33 -2.18
CA GLU A 225 31.46 1.00 -2.98
C GLU A 225 31.61 2.45 -2.51
N GLU A 226 32.85 2.83 -2.17
CA GLU A 226 33.16 4.20 -1.76
C GLU A 226 32.80 5.17 -2.88
N GLY A 227 31.92 6.11 -2.62
CA GLY A 227 31.44 7.10 -3.60
C GLY A 227 30.25 6.70 -4.47
N ARG A 228 29.62 5.54 -4.24
CA ARG A 228 28.41 5.14 -4.98
C ARG A 228 27.26 6.12 -4.72
N THR A 229 26.71 6.69 -5.79
CA THR A 229 25.57 7.59 -5.70
C THR A 229 24.23 6.82 -5.66
N THR A 230 23.19 7.48 -5.16
CA THR A 230 21.82 6.95 -5.18
C THR A 230 21.36 6.60 -6.60
N GLU A 231 21.72 7.42 -7.59
CA GLU A 231 21.37 7.20 -8.99
C GLU A 231 22.09 5.97 -9.58
N THR A 232 23.36 5.78 -9.22
CA THR A 232 24.13 4.58 -9.61
C THR A 232 23.48 3.33 -9.04
N LEU A 233 23.17 3.28 -7.74
CA LEU A 233 22.48 2.15 -7.12
C LEU A 233 21.13 1.86 -7.79
N ARG A 234 20.38 2.89 -8.11
CA ARG A 234 19.07 2.75 -8.78
C ARG A 234 19.22 2.14 -10.17
N LYS A 235 20.23 2.55 -10.93
CA LYS A 235 20.53 1.97 -12.23
C LYS A 235 20.93 0.49 -12.10
N GLU A 236 21.83 0.17 -11.20
CA GLU A 236 22.31 -1.19 -10.96
C GLU A 236 21.17 -2.13 -10.52
N LEU A 237 20.29 -1.68 -9.63
CA LEU A 237 19.10 -2.44 -9.22
C LEU A 237 18.13 -2.66 -10.38
N ARG A 238 17.96 -1.68 -11.27
CA ARG A 238 17.15 -1.84 -12.48
C ARG A 238 17.73 -2.89 -13.43
N GLU A 239 19.03 -2.90 -13.61
CA GLU A 239 19.75 -3.90 -14.42
C GLU A 239 19.66 -5.28 -13.77
N PHE A 240 19.82 -5.39 -12.47
CA PHE A 240 19.68 -6.64 -11.73
C PHE A 240 18.25 -7.21 -11.82
N ARG A 241 17.23 -6.37 -11.71
CA ARG A 241 15.84 -6.79 -11.94
C ARG A 241 15.59 -7.29 -13.36
N ALA A 242 16.25 -6.70 -14.36
CA ALA A 242 16.18 -7.18 -15.73
C ALA A 242 16.81 -8.58 -15.87
N LEU A 243 17.94 -8.84 -15.21
CA LEU A 243 18.56 -10.18 -15.15
C LEU A 243 17.62 -11.20 -14.50
N ILE A 244 17.02 -10.87 -13.35
CA ILE A 244 16.04 -11.76 -12.68
C ILE A 244 14.89 -12.11 -13.63
N ARG A 245 14.33 -11.13 -14.34
CA ARG A 245 13.24 -11.38 -15.30
C ARG A 245 13.65 -12.28 -16.47
N SER A 246 14.93 -12.26 -16.86
CA SER A 246 15.47 -13.10 -17.95
C SER A 246 16.02 -14.45 -17.47
N GLY A 247 16.19 -14.66 -16.16
CA GLY A 247 16.73 -15.90 -15.61
C GLY A 247 15.89 -17.15 -15.91
N ASP A 248 16.48 -18.32 -15.77
CA ASP A 248 15.85 -19.61 -16.08
C ASP A 248 15.44 -20.34 -14.81
N PHE A 249 14.27 -20.97 -14.84
CA PHE A 249 13.85 -21.91 -13.82
C PHE A 249 14.37 -23.33 -14.14
N PRO A 250 14.72 -24.13 -13.12
CA PRO A 250 14.85 -25.58 -13.30
C PRO A 250 13.58 -26.22 -13.85
N ASP A 251 13.72 -27.29 -14.67
CA ASP A 251 12.60 -27.90 -15.36
C ASP A 251 11.50 -28.47 -14.46
N ASP A 252 11.86 -28.99 -13.27
CA ASP A 252 10.92 -29.48 -12.26
C ASP A 252 10.05 -28.37 -11.69
N LEU A 253 10.61 -27.19 -11.46
CA LEU A 253 9.85 -26.03 -10.99
C LEU A 253 8.98 -25.46 -12.11
N LEU A 254 9.45 -25.46 -13.35
CA LEU A 254 8.62 -25.08 -14.51
C LEU A 254 7.42 -26.02 -14.65
N GLY A 255 7.63 -27.33 -14.53
CA GLY A 255 6.54 -28.31 -14.56
C GLY A 255 5.48 -28.04 -13.48
N SER A 256 5.91 -27.81 -12.23
CA SER A 256 4.99 -27.49 -11.12
C SER A 256 4.19 -26.20 -11.34
N LEU A 257 4.81 -25.16 -11.91
CA LEU A 257 4.11 -23.91 -12.27
C LEU A 257 3.12 -24.13 -13.41
N ALA A 258 3.43 -24.97 -14.39
CA ALA A 258 2.52 -25.31 -15.49
C ALA A 258 1.29 -26.10 -14.98
N GLU A 259 1.47 -27.04 -14.06
CA GLU A 259 0.37 -27.79 -13.44
C GLU A 259 -0.60 -26.86 -12.68
N VAL A 260 -0.08 -25.90 -11.91
CA VAL A 260 -0.90 -24.89 -11.22
C VAL A 260 -1.67 -24.05 -12.24
N HIS A 261 -1.01 -23.58 -13.30
CA HIS A 261 -1.68 -22.80 -14.34
C HIS A 261 -2.82 -23.61 -14.99
N ALA A 262 -2.58 -24.87 -15.31
CA ALA A 262 -3.56 -25.75 -15.92
C ALA A 262 -4.73 -26.15 -14.99
N SER A 263 -4.59 -25.95 -13.67
CA SER A 263 -5.67 -26.23 -12.69
C SER A 263 -6.79 -25.17 -12.66
N PHE A 264 -6.55 -24.00 -13.26
CA PHE A 264 -7.58 -23.00 -13.44
C PHE A 264 -8.39 -23.25 -14.72
N PRO A 265 -9.67 -22.81 -14.78
CA PRO A 265 -10.45 -22.91 -16.01
C PRO A 265 -9.73 -22.24 -17.18
N GLU A 266 -9.84 -22.87 -18.36
CA GLU A 266 -9.30 -22.29 -19.60
C GLU A 266 -9.87 -20.88 -19.82
N GLY A 267 -9.02 -19.95 -20.19
CA GLY A 267 -9.43 -18.56 -20.40
C GLY A 267 -9.35 -17.68 -19.17
N THR A 268 -8.97 -18.20 -17.99
CA THR A 268 -8.87 -17.41 -16.77
C THR A 268 -7.55 -16.63 -16.74
N SER A 269 -7.62 -15.30 -16.69
CA SER A 269 -6.44 -14.51 -16.31
C SER A 269 -6.16 -14.65 -14.81
N LEU A 270 -4.87 -14.67 -14.44
CA LEU A 270 -4.45 -14.93 -13.07
C LEU A 270 -3.76 -13.70 -12.48
N ARG A 271 -4.01 -13.45 -11.21
CA ARG A 271 -3.26 -12.44 -10.44
C ARG A 271 -2.15 -13.13 -9.66
N CYS A 272 -0.90 -12.72 -9.95
CA CYS A 272 0.29 -13.13 -9.22
C CYS A 272 0.66 -12.01 -8.24
N ARG A 273 0.48 -12.24 -6.95
CA ARG A 273 0.73 -11.24 -5.89
C ARG A 273 1.97 -11.59 -5.09
N SER A 274 2.79 -10.59 -4.81
CA SER A 274 3.92 -10.73 -3.89
C SER A 274 3.45 -11.14 -2.49
N SER A 275 4.16 -12.06 -1.87
CA SER A 275 3.93 -12.53 -0.50
C SER A 275 5.29 -12.80 0.14
N THR A 276 5.77 -11.90 0.97
CA THR A 276 7.13 -11.95 1.52
C THR A 276 7.15 -12.32 3.00
N ASN A 277 8.34 -12.60 3.51
CA ASN A 277 8.58 -12.89 4.93
C ASN A 277 8.98 -11.66 5.75
N ASN A 278 8.97 -10.49 5.15
CA ASN A 278 9.37 -9.26 5.84
C ASN A 278 8.26 -8.20 5.93
N GLU A 279 7.05 -8.46 5.41
CA GLU A 279 5.97 -7.45 5.37
C GLU A 279 5.49 -7.03 6.77
N ASP A 280 5.54 -7.93 7.76
CA ASP A 280 5.04 -7.69 9.12
C ASP A 280 6.18 -7.74 10.17
N LEU A 281 7.40 -7.35 9.80
CA LEU A 281 8.48 -7.22 10.78
C LEU A 281 8.25 -6.01 11.68
N PRO A 282 8.67 -6.07 12.96
CA PRO A 282 8.47 -4.97 13.89
C PRO A 282 8.97 -3.62 13.36
N GLY A 283 8.08 -2.65 13.31
CA GLY A 283 8.34 -1.30 12.82
C GLY A 283 8.50 -1.16 11.30
N PHE A 284 8.39 -2.24 10.54
CA PHE A 284 8.49 -2.25 9.09
C PHE A 284 7.11 -2.49 8.45
N SER A 285 6.77 -1.71 7.44
CA SER A 285 5.61 -1.96 6.60
C SER A 285 6.05 -2.21 5.16
N GLY A 286 5.81 -3.41 4.67
CA GLY A 286 6.09 -3.80 3.28
C GLY A 286 5.04 -3.34 2.26
N ALA A 287 4.05 -2.56 2.69
CA ALA A 287 2.95 -2.13 1.84
C ALA A 287 3.44 -1.32 0.64
N GLY A 288 2.99 -1.72 -0.55
CA GLY A 288 3.32 -1.03 -1.81
C GLY A 288 4.80 -1.07 -2.22
N LEU A 289 5.64 -1.90 -1.56
CA LEU A 289 7.05 -2.05 -1.94
C LEU A 289 7.27 -3.05 -3.07
N TYR A 290 6.36 -4.01 -3.21
CA TYR A 290 6.51 -5.16 -4.12
C TYR A 290 5.40 -5.18 -5.16
N ASP A 291 5.76 -5.57 -6.37
CA ASP A 291 4.84 -5.59 -7.49
C ASP A 291 3.93 -6.82 -7.45
N SER A 292 2.75 -6.66 -8.01
CA SER A 292 1.83 -7.73 -8.36
C SER A 292 1.50 -7.60 -9.84
N CYS A 293 1.42 -8.72 -10.56
CA CYS A 293 1.13 -8.69 -11.99
C CYS A 293 -0.04 -9.60 -12.36
N THR A 294 -0.75 -9.21 -13.41
CA THR A 294 -1.76 -10.05 -14.04
C THR A 294 -1.08 -10.88 -15.10
N HIS A 295 -1.26 -12.19 -15.05
CA HIS A 295 -0.86 -13.12 -16.09
C HIS A 295 -2.04 -13.39 -17.01
N ARG A 296 -1.91 -12.97 -18.26
CA ARG A 296 -2.92 -13.21 -19.30
C ARG A 296 -2.57 -14.46 -20.09
N ILE A 297 -3.57 -15.06 -20.72
CA ILE A 297 -3.43 -16.33 -21.46
C ILE A 297 -2.41 -16.23 -22.57
N GLU A 298 -2.43 -15.11 -23.31
CA GLU A 298 -1.52 -14.84 -24.42
C GLU A 298 -0.06 -14.65 -23.98
N GLU A 299 0.23 -14.53 -22.70
CA GLU A 299 1.58 -14.36 -22.19
C GLU A 299 2.40 -15.64 -22.08
N GLY A 300 1.78 -16.78 -22.34
CA GLY A 300 2.42 -18.09 -22.35
C GLY A 300 2.58 -18.69 -20.95
N HIS A 301 3.79 -19.13 -20.60
CA HIS A 301 4.05 -19.79 -19.32
C HIS A 301 4.01 -18.82 -18.14
N ILE A 302 3.30 -19.18 -17.04
CA ILE A 302 3.12 -18.34 -15.85
C ILE A 302 4.44 -17.95 -15.17
N ALA A 303 5.51 -18.72 -15.37
CA ALA A 303 6.85 -18.39 -14.87
C ALA A 303 7.32 -16.99 -15.27
N LYS A 304 6.84 -16.44 -16.40
CA LYS A 304 7.11 -15.04 -16.80
C LYS A 304 6.63 -14.05 -15.75
N SER A 305 5.39 -14.20 -15.29
CA SER A 305 4.80 -13.34 -14.27
C SER A 305 5.40 -13.59 -12.89
N ILE A 306 5.72 -14.84 -12.55
CA ILE A 306 6.43 -15.17 -11.31
C ILE A 306 7.79 -14.48 -11.24
N LYS A 307 8.58 -14.48 -12.33
CA LYS A 307 9.87 -13.78 -12.39
C LYS A 307 9.73 -12.26 -12.23
N GLN A 308 8.64 -11.68 -12.72
CA GLN A 308 8.36 -10.25 -12.49
C GLN A 308 8.14 -9.96 -11.00
N VAL A 309 7.34 -10.80 -10.32
CA VAL A 309 7.11 -10.69 -8.87
C VAL A 309 8.44 -10.90 -8.11
N PHE A 310 9.24 -11.90 -8.47
CA PHE A 310 10.57 -12.12 -7.85
C PHE A 310 11.49 -10.92 -8.02
N ALA A 311 11.53 -10.32 -9.22
CA ALA A 311 12.33 -9.14 -9.49
C ALA A 311 11.92 -7.93 -8.61
N SER A 312 10.65 -7.85 -8.21
CA SER A 312 10.16 -6.72 -7.40
C SER A 312 10.75 -6.68 -5.99
N LEU A 313 11.29 -7.80 -5.48
CA LEU A 313 12.04 -7.81 -4.22
C LEU A 313 13.25 -6.86 -4.27
N TRP A 314 13.77 -6.61 -5.47
CA TRP A 314 14.91 -5.74 -5.74
C TRP A 314 14.50 -4.36 -6.29
N ASN A 315 13.25 -3.96 -6.09
CA ASN A 315 12.83 -2.58 -6.31
C ASN A 315 13.70 -1.64 -5.48
N PHE A 316 14.15 -0.55 -6.08
CA PHE A 316 15.02 0.42 -5.41
C PHE A 316 14.47 0.84 -4.04
N ARG A 317 13.20 1.20 -3.98
CA ARG A 317 12.52 1.57 -2.75
C ARG A 317 12.53 0.42 -1.72
N ALA A 318 12.26 -0.82 -2.15
CA ALA A 318 12.27 -1.98 -1.26
C ALA A 318 13.66 -2.26 -0.66
N VAL A 319 14.72 -2.06 -1.45
CA VAL A 319 16.10 -2.18 -0.98
C VAL A 319 16.43 -1.08 0.03
N GLN A 320 16.08 0.17 -0.25
CA GLN A 320 16.30 1.30 0.68
C GLN A 320 15.58 1.11 2.02
N GLU A 321 14.33 0.66 1.98
CA GLU A 321 13.56 0.41 3.21
C GLU A 321 14.20 -0.72 4.05
N ARG A 322 14.60 -1.83 3.42
CA ARG A 322 15.30 -2.90 4.13
C ARG A 322 16.63 -2.42 4.71
N GLU A 323 17.38 -1.60 3.98
CA GLU A 323 18.62 -0.99 4.46
C GLU A 323 18.39 -0.12 5.70
N PHE A 324 17.38 0.77 5.64
CA PHE A 324 17.04 1.64 6.77
C PHE A 324 16.64 0.82 8.01
N TYR A 325 15.78 -0.18 7.85
CA TYR A 325 15.32 -1.03 8.94
C TYR A 325 16.30 -2.15 9.33
N ARG A 326 17.48 -2.19 8.72
CA ARG A 326 18.52 -3.20 8.94
C ARG A 326 18.00 -4.62 8.74
N ILE A 327 17.13 -4.81 7.74
CA ILE A 327 16.60 -6.12 7.37
C ILE A 327 17.59 -6.82 6.45
N ASP A 328 17.92 -8.08 6.79
CA ASP A 328 18.84 -8.89 6.01
C ASP A 328 18.26 -9.17 4.62
N HIS A 329 18.91 -8.64 3.59
CA HIS A 329 18.49 -8.77 2.19
C HIS A 329 18.53 -10.22 1.69
N MET A 330 19.52 -11.01 2.14
CA MET A 330 19.73 -12.39 1.69
C MET A 330 18.78 -13.38 2.36
N LEU A 331 18.26 -13.03 3.54
CA LEU A 331 17.23 -13.82 4.24
C LEU A 331 15.81 -13.40 3.83
N THR A 332 15.66 -12.26 3.19
CA THR A 332 14.36 -11.86 2.63
C THR A 332 14.02 -12.75 1.43
N ALA A 333 12.80 -13.25 1.38
CA ALA A 333 12.33 -14.18 0.36
C ALA A 333 10.97 -13.76 -0.20
N MET A 334 10.72 -14.15 -1.45
CA MET A 334 9.50 -13.87 -2.19
C MET A 334 8.73 -15.16 -2.46
N GLY A 335 7.57 -15.31 -1.83
CA GLY A 335 6.53 -16.23 -2.27
C GLY A 335 5.57 -15.53 -3.23
N VAL A 336 4.75 -16.30 -3.92
CA VAL A 336 3.74 -15.75 -4.83
C VAL A 336 2.38 -16.35 -4.54
N LEU A 337 1.41 -15.49 -4.25
CA LEU A 337 0.01 -15.86 -4.18
C LEU A 337 -0.59 -15.78 -5.58
N ILE A 338 -1.17 -16.88 -6.07
CA ILE A 338 -1.83 -16.97 -7.37
C ILE A 338 -3.32 -17.20 -7.16
N HIS A 339 -4.16 -16.35 -7.74
CA HIS A 339 -5.61 -16.50 -7.73
C HIS A 339 -6.20 -15.94 -9.03
N PRO A 340 -7.49 -16.21 -9.36
CA PRO A 340 -8.12 -15.62 -10.53
C PRO A 340 -8.04 -14.09 -10.47
N ASN A 341 -7.74 -13.47 -11.61
CA ASN A 341 -7.88 -12.02 -11.76
C ASN A 341 -9.36 -11.69 -11.97
N TYR A 342 -9.78 -10.55 -11.44
CA TYR A 342 -11.12 -10.03 -11.67
C TYR A 342 -10.98 -8.84 -12.61
N ASP A 343 -11.35 -9.07 -13.88
CA ASP A 343 -11.41 -8.04 -14.89
C ASP A 343 -12.80 -7.39 -14.88
N GLU A 344 -12.88 -6.12 -15.24
CA GLU A 344 -14.13 -5.37 -15.36
C GLU A 344 -14.98 -5.40 -14.06
N GLU A 345 -14.35 -5.16 -12.92
CA GLU A 345 -15.05 -5.07 -11.63
C GLU A 345 -16.05 -3.90 -11.61
N GLU A 346 -17.18 -4.06 -10.90
CA GLU A 346 -18.15 -2.98 -10.68
C GLU A 346 -17.63 -1.95 -9.68
N ALA A 347 -16.89 -2.43 -8.67
CA ALA A 347 -16.30 -1.61 -7.63
C ALA A 347 -15.10 -2.29 -6.99
N ASN A 348 -14.22 -1.48 -6.42
CA ASN A 348 -13.18 -1.94 -5.52
C ASN A 348 -13.15 -1.06 -4.26
N GLY A 349 -12.55 -1.57 -3.18
CA GLY A 349 -12.51 -0.82 -1.95
C GLY A 349 -11.49 -1.35 -0.95
N VAL A 350 -11.25 -0.50 0.02
CA VAL A 350 -10.49 -0.81 1.23
C VAL A 350 -11.39 -0.56 2.44
N ALA A 351 -11.43 -1.50 3.35
CA ALA A 351 -12.12 -1.37 4.62
C ALA A 351 -11.14 -1.54 5.78
N VAL A 352 -11.36 -0.82 6.87
CA VAL A 352 -10.66 -1.07 8.13
C VAL A 352 -11.69 -1.47 9.18
N THR A 353 -11.38 -2.51 9.95
CA THR A 353 -12.31 -3.08 10.92
C THR A 353 -12.52 -2.23 12.19
N THR A 354 -12.20 -0.95 12.10
CA THR A 354 -12.52 0.11 13.07
C THR A 354 -12.59 1.44 12.33
N ASP A 355 -13.17 2.47 12.95
CA ASP A 355 -13.10 3.82 12.40
C ASP A 355 -11.77 4.49 12.78
N ILE A 356 -10.90 4.61 11.79
CA ILE A 356 -9.54 5.15 11.93
C ILE A 356 -9.45 6.68 11.85
N LEU A 357 -10.52 7.36 11.42
CA LEU A 357 -10.52 8.81 11.17
C LEU A 357 -11.38 9.58 12.15
N TYR A 358 -12.64 9.21 12.30
CA TYR A 358 -13.62 9.95 13.08
C TYR A 358 -13.76 9.40 14.50
N ARG A 359 -13.11 8.25 14.79
CA ARG A 359 -13.15 7.55 16.08
C ARG A 359 -14.58 7.25 16.55
N THR A 360 -15.47 6.93 15.62
CA THR A 360 -16.85 6.55 15.90
C THR A 360 -16.88 5.10 16.36
N GLU A 361 -17.16 4.87 17.62
CA GLU A 361 -17.35 3.51 18.14
C GLU A 361 -18.44 2.78 17.36
N GLY A 362 -18.27 1.48 17.17
CA GLY A 362 -19.27 0.63 16.53
C GLY A 362 -19.34 0.76 15.02
N SER A 363 -18.29 1.28 14.37
CA SER A 363 -18.27 1.45 12.91
C SER A 363 -16.98 0.92 12.27
N TYR A 364 -17.12 0.33 11.09
CA TYR A 364 -16.03 0.05 10.16
C TYR A 364 -15.83 1.25 9.23
N TYR A 365 -14.59 1.57 8.92
CA TYR A 365 -14.26 2.60 7.94
C TYR A 365 -14.14 1.99 6.55
N LEU A 366 -14.82 2.54 5.57
CA LEU A 366 -14.79 2.08 4.18
C LEU A 366 -14.42 3.21 3.24
N ASN A 367 -13.60 2.88 2.25
CA ASN A 367 -13.35 3.74 1.11
C ASN A 367 -13.55 2.90 -0.16
N THR A 368 -14.41 3.36 -1.08
CA THR A 368 -14.86 2.57 -2.23
C THR A 368 -14.75 3.40 -3.51
N GLN A 369 -14.40 2.74 -4.61
CA GLN A 369 -14.28 3.36 -5.93
C GLN A 369 -15.02 2.54 -6.99
N VAL A 370 -15.48 3.22 -8.03
CA VAL A 370 -16.17 2.59 -9.16
C VAL A 370 -15.16 1.92 -10.08
N GLY A 371 -15.46 0.71 -10.52
CA GLY A 371 -14.65 0.00 -11.50
C GLY A 371 -13.25 -0.35 -11.01
N GLU A 372 -12.28 -0.20 -11.89
CA GLU A 372 -10.86 -0.51 -11.64
C GLU A 372 -10.04 0.67 -11.12
N ASP A 373 -10.65 1.87 -11.01
CA ASP A 373 -9.95 3.05 -10.49
C ASP A 373 -9.51 2.84 -9.04
N LEU A 374 -8.29 3.26 -8.71
CA LEU A 374 -7.69 2.94 -7.43
C LEU A 374 -8.24 3.83 -6.31
N VAL A 375 -8.69 3.22 -5.22
CA VAL A 375 -9.13 3.93 -4.01
C VAL A 375 -8.02 4.79 -3.42
N THR A 376 -6.80 4.28 -3.39
CA THR A 376 -5.66 4.93 -2.73
C THR A 376 -4.90 5.90 -3.63
N ASN A 377 -5.07 5.79 -4.94
CA ASN A 377 -4.48 6.68 -5.94
C ASN A 377 -5.46 6.83 -7.11
N PRO A 378 -6.60 7.52 -6.90
CA PRO A 378 -7.61 7.69 -7.93
C PRO A 378 -7.07 8.54 -9.10
N GLU A 379 -7.65 8.36 -10.29
CA GLU A 379 -7.40 9.24 -11.43
C GLU A 379 -7.70 10.69 -11.09
N GLU A 380 -7.04 11.67 -11.75
CA GLU A 380 -7.03 13.10 -11.37
C GLU A 380 -8.39 13.76 -11.10
N ALA A 381 -9.48 13.20 -11.61
CA ALA A 381 -10.84 13.75 -11.44
C ALA A 381 -11.74 12.83 -10.58
N SER A 382 -11.26 11.74 -10.08
CA SER A 382 -12.04 10.71 -9.39
C SER A 382 -12.00 10.90 -7.88
N VAL A 383 -13.16 10.87 -7.23
CA VAL A 383 -13.31 11.00 -5.77
C VAL A 383 -13.91 9.71 -5.23
N PRO A 384 -13.17 8.96 -4.41
CA PRO A 384 -13.70 7.76 -3.76
C PRO A 384 -14.87 8.07 -2.81
N GLU A 385 -15.80 7.14 -2.70
CA GLU A 385 -16.84 7.16 -1.68
C GLU A 385 -16.25 6.78 -0.33
N GLU A 386 -16.70 7.46 0.74
CA GLU A 386 -16.26 7.26 2.11
C GLU A 386 -17.47 7.00 3.00
N LEU A 387 -17.45 5.87 3.70
CA LEU A 387 -18.56 5.39 4.51
C LEU A 387 -18.09 4.97 5.91
N LEU A 388 -18.95 5.16 6.90
CA LEU A 388 -18.89 4.46 8.18
C LEU A 388 -20.00 3.42 8.21
N LEU A 389 -19.62 2.16 8.12
CA LEU A 389 -20.52 1.01 8.13
C LEU A 389 -20.72 0.54 9.57
N ASP A 390 -21.96 0.64 10.09
CA ASP A 390 -22.30 0.21 11.45
C ASP A 390 -22.05 -1.30 11.65
N TRP A 391 -21.51 -1.68 12.80
CA TRP A 391 -21.17 -3.07 13.11
C TRP A 391 -22.35 -4.03 13.12
N PHE A 392 -23.55 -3.52 13.45
CA PHE A 392 -24.72 -4.34 13.71
C PHE A 392 -25.81 -4.22 12.63
N ASP A 393 -25.84 -3.11 11.89
CA ASP A 393 -26.93 -2.80 10.96
C ASP A 393 -26.40 -1.98 9.77
N ALA A 394 -26.22 -2.62 8.63
CA ALA A 394 -25.77 -1.94 7.42
C ALA A 394 -26.72 -0.81 6.96
N GLY A 395 -28.02 -0.86 7.37
CA GLY A 395 -28.98 0.22 7.11
C GLY A 395 -28.66 1.53 7.84
N LYS A 396 -27.78 1.50 8.85
CA LYS A 396 -27.30 2.69 9.59
C LYS A 396 -25.98 3.22 9.06
N THR A 397 -25.55 2.80 7.89
CA THR A 397 -24.34 3.31 7.24
C THR A 397 -24.39 4.83 7.09
N LYS A 398 -23.35 5.52 7.60
CA LYS A 398 -23.20 6.96 7.44
C LYS A 398 -22.33 7.25 6.21
N VAL A 399 -22.83 8.12 5.34
CA VAL A 399 -22.10 8.59 4.17
C VAL A 399 -21.30 9.82 4.57
N MET A 400 -19.98 9.69 4.63
CA MET A 400 -19.07 10.78 4.97
C MET A 400 -18.74 11.60 3.73
N ARG A 401 -18.58 10.91 2.59
CA ARG A 401 -18.35 11.52 1.28
C ARG A 401 -18.90 10.63 0.18
N ARG A 402 -19.51 11.24 -0.85
CA ARG A 402 -19.98 10.52 -2.03
C ARG A 402 -18.93 10.53 -3.13
N SER A 403 -18.93 9.47 -3.93
CA SER A 403 -18.17 9.47 -5.18
C SER A 403 -18.74 10.47 -6.16
N ASN A 404 -17.87 11.12 -6.94
CA ASN A 404 -18.27 11.94 -8.09
C ASN A 404 -18.51 11.09 -9.36
N GLN A 405 -18.24 9.78 -9.32
CA GLN A 405 -18.50 8.86 -10.43
C GLN A 405 -19.92 8.29 -10.41
N THR A 406 -20.66 8.49 -9.32
CA THR A 406 -22.07 8.08 -9.20
C THR A 406 -22.99 9.32 -9.22
N LYS A 407 -24.23 9.16 -9.70
CA LYS A 407 -25.23 10.25 -9.72
C LYS A 407 -25.88 10.49 -8.35
N GLY A 408 -25.10 10.37 -7.29
CA GLY A 408 -25.58 10.53 -5.91
C GLY A 408 -26.08 9.23 -5.26
N GLU A 409 -25.97 8.10 -5.93
CA GLU A 409 -26.24 6.77 -5.38
C GLU A 409 -24.98 6.22 -4.69
N LEU A 410 -25.13 5.28 -3.78
CA LEU A 410 -24.03 4.55 -3.20
C LEU A 410 -23.41 3.63 -4.25
N ILE A 411 -22.08 3.48 -4.22
CA ILE A 411 -21.35 2.54 -5.07
C ILE A 411 -21.75 1.09 -4.70
N LEU A 412 -21.82 0.80 -3.40
CA LEU A 412 -22.20 -0.52 -2.91
C LEU A 412 -23.70 -0.61 -2.68
N SER A 413 -24.33 -1.66 -3.19
CA SER A 413 -25.72 -1.95 -2.89
C SER A 413 -25.91 -2.32 -1.40
N ALA A 414 -27.13 -2.22 -0.88
CA ALA A 414 -27.46 -2.65 0.50
C ALA A 414 -27.06 -4.11 0.77
N LYS A 415 -27.20 -4.98 -0.24
CA LYS A 415 -26.77 -6.38 -0.16
C LYS A 415 -25.24 -6.51 -0.04
N HIS A 416 -24.49 -5.70 -0.77
CA HIS A 416 -23.03 -5.69 -0.69
C HIS A 416 -22.55 -5.16 0.66
N LEU A 417 -23.17 -4.08 1.17
CA LEU A 417 -22.85 -3.52 2.49
C LEU A 417 -23.11 -4.53 3.61
N GLU A 418 -24.26 -5.23 3.59
CA GLU A 418 -24.56 -6.23 4.59
C GLU A 418 -23.58 -7.41 4.56
N LYS A 419 -23.30 -7.94 3.37
CA LYS A 419 -22.32 -9.03 3.21
C LYS A 419 -20.92 -8.62 3.64
N LEU A 420 -20.53 -7.38 3.34
CA LEU A 420 -19.22 -6.83 3.75
C LEU A 420 -19.16 -6.64 5.26
N ARG A 421 -20.22 -6.09 5.89
CA ARG A 421 -20.36 -5.95 7.34
C ARG A 421 -20.13 -7.28 8.08
N GLU A 422 -20.86 -8.32 7.67
CA GLU A 422 -20.72 -9.67 8.24
C GLU A 422 -19.29 -10.19 8.07
N SER A 423 -18.73 -10.03 6.87
CA SER A 423 -17.37 -10.50 6.57
C SER A 423 -16.32 -9.78 7.41
N LEU A 424 -16.43 -8.46 7.57
CA LEU A 424 -15.49 -7.66 8.37
C LEU A 424 -15.52 -8.06 9.85
N GLY A 425 -16.71 -8.33 10.41
CA GLY A 425 -16.85 -8.81 11.79
C GLY A 425 -16.18 -10.17 12.01
N ILE A 426 -16.39 -11.12 11.10
CA ILE A 426 -15.74 -12.43 11.15
C ILE A 426 -14.21 -12.28 11.04
N ILE A 427 -13.74 -11.51 10.07
CA ILE A 427 -12.31 -11.27 9.81
C ILE A 427 -11.65 -10.65 11.04
N HIS A 428 -12.25 -9.59 11.61
CA HIS A 428 -11.72 -8.95 12.82
C HIS A 428 -11.57 -9.95 13.96
N ASN A 429 -12.63 -10.63 14.32
CA ASN A 429 -12.67 -11.55 15.46
C ASN A 429 -11.70 -12.73 15.29
N ARG A 430 -11.61 -13.30 14.09
CA ARG A 430 -10.73 -14.43 13.81
C ARG A 430 -9.26 -14.02 13.80
N PHE A 431 -8.93 -12.89 13.16
CA PHE A 431 -7.54 -12.42 13.15
C PHE A 431 -7.10 -11.86 14.49
N ALA A 432 -7.94 -11.18 15.27
CA ALA A 432 -7.60 -10.78 16.62
C ALA A 432 -7.10 -11.99 17.42
N LYS A 433 -7.84 -13.10 17.39
CA LYS A 433 -7.42 -14.35 18.06
C LYS A 433 -6.11 -14.91 17.51
N LEU A 434 -5.90 -14.91 16.18
CA LEU A 434 -4.69 -15.45 15.55
C LEU A 434 -3.44 -14.60 15.86
N TYR A 435 -3.60 -13.28 15.96
CA TYR A 435 -2.53 -12.35 16.34
C TYR A 435 -2.36 -12.18 17.85
N GLY A 436 -3.21 -12.84 18.68
CA GLY A 436 -3.12 -12.82 20.14
C GLY A 436 -3.75 -11.63 20.82
N TYR A 437 -4.66 -10.93 20.14
CA TYR A 437 -5.42 -9.80 20.67
C TYR A 437 -6.81 -10.25 21.18
N SER A 438 -7.39 -9.46 22.09
CA SER A 438 -8.83 -9.48 22.33
C SER A 438 -9.57 -8.89 21.13
N TYR A 439 -10.78 -9.36 20.86
CA TYR A 439 -11.64 -8.76 19.82
C TYR A 439 -12.09 -7.32 20.17
N GLU A 440 -11.99 -6.93 21.45
CA GLU A 440 -12.29 -5.58 21.94
C GLU A 440 -11.03 -4.68 22.01
N ALA A 441 -9.87 -5.16 21.55
CA ALA A 441 -8.64 -4.39 21.63
C ALA A 441 -8.71 -3.16 20.73
N GLU A 442 -8.56 -1.97 21.31
CA GLU A 442 -8.60 -0.69 20.59
C GLU A 442 -7.37 -0.49 19.68
N ASP A 443 -6.29 -1.19 19.97
CA ASP A 443 -5.03 -1.17 19.24
C ASP A 443 -4.91 -2.30 18.18
N PHE A 444 -6.02 -2.99 17.88
CA PHE A 444 -6.08 -3.99 16.83
C PHE A 444 -7.20 -3.69 15.82
N ALA A 445 -6.83 -3.66 14.55
CA ALA A 445 -7.76 -3.66 13.43
C ALA A 445 -7.15 -4.37 12.23
N MET A 446 -7.99 -4.75 11.28
CA MET A 446 -7.58 -5.32 10.00
C MET A 446 -7.92 -4.38 8.86
N GLU A 447 -6.97 -4.14 7.97
CA GLU A 447 -7.21 -3.54 6.66
C GLU A 447 -7.58 -4.67 5.69
N VAL A 448 -8.68 -4.49 4.97
CA VAL A 448 -9.26 -5.49 4.08
C VAL A 448 -9.45 -4.89 2.69
N GLU A 449 -8.82 -5.49 1.68
CA GLU A 449 -9.05 -5.13 0.28
C GLU A 449 -10.15 -6.03 -0.31
N PHE A 450 -11.16 -5.40 -0.92
CA PHE A 450 -12.26 -6.12 -1.54
C PHE A 450 -12.59 -5.60 -2.94
N LYS A 451 -13.32 -6.39 -3.69
CA LYS A 451 -13.88 -6.06 -5.00
C LYS A 451 -15.34 -6.53 -5.09
N VAL A 452 -16.10 -5.86 -5.91
CA VAL A 452 -17.37 -6.37 -6.44
C VAL A 452 -17.11 -6.75 -7.88
N THR A 453 -17.25 -8.04 -8.21
CA THR A 453 -17.01 -8.54 -9.56
C THR A 453 -18.10 -8.06 -10.51
N ARG A 454 -17.90 -8.20 -11.81
CA ARG A 454 -18.89 -7.88 -12.85
C ARG A 454 -20.24 -8.60 -12.64
N GLU A 455 -20.22 -9.78 -12.03
CA GLU A 455 -21.43 -10.55 -11.71
C GLU A 455 -22.08 -10.12 -10.38
N GLY A 456 -21.59 -9.05 -9.76
CA GLY A 456 -22.07 -8.52 -8.49
C GLY A 456 -21.70 -9.38 -7.28
N ALA A 457 -20.63 -10.18 -7.36
CA ALA A 457 -20.14 -10.97 -6.24
C ALA A 457 -19.08 -10.20 -5.45
N LEU A 458 -19.22 -10.13 -4.11
CA LEU A 458 -18.20 -9.60 -3.23
C LEU A 458 -17.04 -10.59 -3.12
N SER A 459 -15.81 -10.11 -3.36
CA SER A 459 -14.58 -10.87 -3.21
C SER A 459 -13.57 -10.12 -2.35
N ILE A 460 -13.06 -10.78 -1.31
CA ILE A 460 -12.01 -10.27 -0.42
C ILE A 460 -10.68 -10.88 -0.86
N LYS A 461 -9.76 -10.03 -1.30
CA LYS A 461 -8.50 -10.46 -1.91
C LYS A 461 -7.27 -10.29 -1.01
N GLN A 462 -7.41 -9.59 0.11
CA GLN A 462 -6.34 -9.40 1.11
C GLN A 462 -6.92 -8.94 2.45
N ALA A 463 -6.30 -9.40 3.52
CA ALA A 463 -6.43 -8.81 4.85
C ALA A 463 -5.05 -8.74 5.52
N ARG A 464 -4.77 -7.64 6.21
CA ARG A 464 -3.55 -7.44 6.99
C ARG A 464 -3.84 -6.61 8.25
N PRO A 465 -3.02 -6.73 9.31
CA PRO A 465 -3.14 -5.83 10.44
C PRO A 465 -3.00 -4.37 10.02
N TRP A 466 -3.86 -3.53 10.57
CA TRP A 466 -3.72 -2.09 10.46
C TRP A 466 -2.65 -1.59 11.42
N VAL A 467 -1.79 -0.69 10.96
CA VAL A 467 -0.74 -0.09 11.81
C VAL A 467 -1.29 1.22 12.36
N PHE A 468 -1.53 1.24 13.67
CA PHE A 468 -1.90 2.48 14.36
C PHE A 468 -0.68 3.39 14.50
N SER A 469 -0.85 4.68 14.24
CA SER A 469 0.13 5.70 14.64
C SER A 469 0.01 5.92 16.15
N GLU A 470 1.10 5.68 16.89
CA GLU A 470 1.19 6.05 18.32
C GLU A 470 1.14 7.56 18.48
#